data_8dde54947dbf2683ddf63da89461d3aa
#
_entry.id   8dde54947dbf2683ddf63da89461d3aa
#
_cell.length_a   1.000
_cell.length_b   1.000
_cell.length_c   1.000
_cell.angle_alpha   90.00
_cell.angle_beta   90.00
_cell.angle_gamma   90.00
#
_symmetry.space_group_name_H-M   'P 1'
#
loop_
_entity.id
_entity.type
_entity.pdbx_description
1 polymer ?
#
loop_
_entity_poly.entity_id
_entity_poly.type
_entity_poly.pdbx_seq_one_letter_code
_entity_poly.pdbx_strand_id
1 'polypeptide(L)'
;NAGHFSPYAYLSLNRKDNFSDRLTFFLIHFAFFLKIYKSKENKDILQKIYDFNFRQLELSIREIGYGDQSINKKMKVYLNLFHAIVSEIHFWDELDKNEKSKKLSSFLDDFKEIDILVDYFDDFEQKLRKKTLNFFLKGVISP
;
A
#
# COMPACT_ATOMS: atom_id res chain seq x y z
N ASN A 1 -19.16 -6.27 -1.06
CA ASN A 1 -18.81 -5.59 0.17
C ASN A 1 -18.59 -4.11 -0.12
N ALA A 2 -19.45 -3.25 0.42
CA ALA A 2 -19.46 -1.83 0.07
C ALA A 2 -18.19 -1.08 0.42
N GLY A 3 -17.48 -1.49 1.44
CA GLY A 3 -16.23 -0.87 1.84
C GLY A 3 -15.00 -1.56 1.26
N HIS A 4 -15.23 -2.59 0.51
CA HIS A 4 -14.16 -3.44 0.04
C HIS A 4 -13.68 -3.03 -1.34
N PHE A 5 -12.38 -3.05 -1.54
CA PHE A 5 -11.80 -2.96 -2.88
C PHE A 5 -10.75 -4.04 -3.02
N SER A 6 -10.53 -4.48 -4.25
CA SER A 6 -9.50 -5.48 -4.53
C SER A 6 -8.38 -4.81 -5.36
N PRO A 7 -7.26 -4.47 -4.73
CA PRO A 7 -6.15 -3.89 -5.47
C PRO A 7 -5.58 -4.83 -6.53
N TYR A 8 -5.79 -6.11 -6.34
CA TYR A 8 -5.20 -7.12 -7.24
C TYR A 8 -5.91 -7.20 -8.59
N ALA A 9 -7.13 -6.64 -8.70
CA ALA A 9 -7.86 -6.64 -9.96
C ALA A 9 -7.10 -5.89 -11.06
N TYR A 10 -6.41 -4.81 -10.72
CA TYR A 10 -5.61 -4.06 -11.67
C TYR A 10 -4.37 -4.81 -12.11
N LEU A 11 -3.72 -5.49 -11.19
CA LEU A 11 -2.52 -6.25 -11.51
C LEU A 11 -2.81 -7.44 -12.41
N SER A 12 -3.92 -8.15 -12.15
CA SER A 12 -4.28 -9.32 -12.93
C SER A 12 -4.67 -9.01 -14.36
N LEU A 13 -5.03 -7.77 -14.67
CA LEU A 13 -5.39 -7.36 -16.02
C LEU A 13 -4.18 -7.13 -16.93
N ASN A 14 -3.07 -6.64 -16.37
CA ASN A 14 -2.00 -6.05 -17.16
C ASN A 14 -0.63 -6.65 -16.95
N ARG A 15 -0.45 -7.46 -15.95
CA ARG A 15 0.85 -8.04 -15.69
C ARG A 15 0.73 -9.38 -15.01
N LYS A 16 1.85 -10.11 -15.06
CA LYS A 16 1.95 -11.42 -14.45
C LYS A 16 1.78 -11.28 -12.94
N ASP A 17 0.80 -12.01 -12.42
CA ASP A 17 0.51 -11.99 -11.00
C ASP A 17 1.62 -12.71 -10.23
N ASN A 18 2.29 -11.98 -9.32
CA ASN A 18 3.27 -12.56 -8.43
C ASN A 18 3.21 -11.84 -7.08
N PHE A 19 3.80 -12.49 -6.07
CA PHE A 19 3.72 -12.01 -4.70
C PHE A 19 4.29 -10.60 -4.54
N SER A 20 5.44 -10.34 -5.17
CA SER A 20 6.12 -9.06 -5.05
C SER A 20 5.31 -7.91 -5.64
N ASP A 21 4.69 -8.12 -6.78
CA ASP A 21 3.86 -7.08 -7.42
C ASP A 21 2.62 -6.79 -6.58
N ARG A 22 1.97 -7.83 -6.08
CA ARG A 22 0.79 -7.65 -5.23
C ARG A 22 1.14 -6.94 -3.94
N LEU A 23 2.28 -7.27 -3.36
CA LEU A 23 2.75 -6.62 -2.15
C LEU A 23 3.04 -5.14 -2.39
N THR A 24 3.75 -4.81 -3.46
CA THR A 24 4.05 -3.42 -3.79
C THR A 24 2.75 -2.62 -3.95
N PHE A 25 1.78 -3.18 -4.65
CA PHE A 25 0.48 -2.53 -4.85
C PHE A 25 -0.22 -2.29 -3.51
N PHE A 26 -0.20 -3.28 -2.62
CA PHE A 26 -0.73 -3.13 -1.27
C PHE A 26 0.00 -2.03 -0.49
N LEU A 27 1.33 -2.00 -0.56
CA LEU A 27 2.13 -1.02 0.18
C LEU A 27 1.83 0.42 -0.28
N ILE A 28 1.56 0.62 -1.56
CA ILE A 28 1.18 1.94 -2.06
C ILE A 28 -0.17 2.37 -1.44
N HIS A 29 -1.15 1.47 -1.40
CA HIS A 29 -2.43 1.76 -0.72
C HIS A 29 -2.21 2.11 0.74
N PHE A 30 -1.39 1.34 1.43
CA PHE A 30 -1.11 1.57 2.84
C PHE A 30 -0.40 2.90 3.07
N ALA A 31 0.49 3.29 2.16
CA ALA A 31 1.16 4.59 2.23
C ALA A 31 0.15 5.75 2.13
N PHE A 32 -0.81 5.65 1.21
CA PHE A 32 -1.89 6.65 1.13
C PHE A 32 -2.73 6.68 2.41
N PHE A 33 -3.05 5.52 2.93
CA PHE A 33 -3.81 5.41 4.18
C PHE A 33 -3.09 6.13 5.33
N LEU A 34 -1.80 5.87 5.51
CA LEU A 34 -1.01 6.54 6.55
C LEU A 34 -0.92 8.05 6.30
N LYS A 35 -0.75 8.47 5.05
CA LYS A 35 -0.68 9.88 4.69
C LYS A 35 -1.93 10.63 5.11
N ILE A 36 -3.09 10.08 4.79
CA ILE A 36 -4.37 10.75 5.04
C ILE A 36 -4.72 10.79 6.53
N TYR A 37 -4.43 9.73 7.26
CA TYR A 37 -4.87 9.61 8.66
C TYR A 37 -3.80 9.98 9.69
N LYS A 38 -2.60 10.36 9.23
CA LYS A 38 -1.52 10.76 10.13
C LYS A 38 -1.93 11.99 10.95
N SER A 39 -1.91 11.84 12.27
CA SER A 39 -2.17 12.92 13.22
C SER A 39 -1.62 12.52 14.57
N LYS A 40 -1.50 13.49 15.47
CA LYS A 40 -1.09 13.23 16.84
C LYS A 40 -2.04 12.23 17.53
N GLU A 41 -3.33 12.40 17.29
CA GLU A 41 -4.36 11.56 17.91
C GLU A 41 -4.32 10.12 17.41
N ASN A 42 -3.96 9.93 16.14
CA ASN A 42 -3.97 8.62 15.50
C ASN A 42 -2.64 7.88 15.60
N LYS A 43 -1.62 8.50 16.18
CA LYS A 43 -0.26 7.96 16.18
C LYS A 43 -0.19 6.52 16.68
N ASP A 44 -0.79 6.26 17.83
CA ASP A 44 -0.70 4.95 18.47
C ASP A 44 -1.46 3.88 17.68
N ILE A 45 -2.65 4.21 17.20
CA ILE A 45 -3.45 3.24 16.44
C ILE A 45 -2.82 2.97 15.07
N LEU A 46 -2.25 3.99 14.43
CA LEU A 46 -1.58 3.78 13.15
C LEU A 46 -0.32 2.93 13.32
N GLN A 47 0.40 3.10 14.43
CA GLN A 47 1.55 2.24 14.73
C GLN A 47 1.12 0.78 14.89
N LYS A 48 0.02 0.54 15.58
CA LYS A 48 -0.52 -0.82 15.74
C LYS A 48 -0.92 -1.43 14.41
N ILE A 49 -1.54 -0.65 13.53
CA ILE A 49 -1.92 -1.10 12.20
C ILE A 49 -0.68 -1.46 11.38
N TYR A 50 0.35 -0.62 11.44
CA TYR A 50 1.64 -0.86 10.81
C TYR A 50 2.25 -2.17 11.30
N ASP A 51 2.35 -2.34 12.62
CA ASP A 51 2.96 -3.52 13.21
C ASP A 51 2.20 -4.78 12.83
N PHE A 52 0.87 -4.71 12.84
CA PHE A 52 0.02 -5.85 12.44
C PHE A 52 0.28 -6.24 10.99
N ASN A 53 0.28 -5.27 10.08
CA ASN A 53 0.45 -5.55 8.65
C ASN A 53 1.82 -6.16 8.34
N PHE A 54 2.88 -5.65 8.97
CA PHE A 54 4.21 -6.19 8.72
C PHE A 54 4.42 -7.54 9.38
N ARG A 55 3.72 -7.82 10.49
CA ARG A 55 3.70 -9.15 11.07
C ARG A 55 3.00 -10.15 10.14
N GLN A 56 1.88 -9.74 9.54
CA GLN A 56 1.18 -10.58 8.57
C GLN A 56 2.03 -10.84 7.33
N LEU A 57 2.79 -9.85 6.91
CA LEU A 57 3.73 -10.01 5.80
C LEU A 57 4.79 -11.06 6.14
N GLU A 58 5.37 -10.98 7.33
CA GLU A 58 6.37 -11.95 7.76
C GLU A 58 5.80 -13.38 7.76
N LEU A 59 4.59 -13.54 8.28
CA LEU A 59 3.92 -14.84 8.30
C LEU A 59 3.67 -15.36 6.87
N SER A 60 3.29 -14.49 5.96
CA SER A 60 3.08 -14.85 4.57
C SER A 60 4.36 -15.33 3.89
N ILE A 61 5.47 -14.66 4.18
CA ILE A 61 6.78 -15.06 3.66
C ILE A 61 7.18 -16.42 4.20
N ARG A 62 6.91 -16.68 5.47
CA ARG A 62 7.18 -17.99 6.10
C ARG A 62 6.36 -19.09 5.43
N GLU A 63 5.10 -18.83 5.11
CA GLU A 63 4.23 -19.80 4.44
C GLU A 63 4.74 -20.19 3.05
N ILE A 64 5.43 -19.27 2.37
CA ILE A 64 6.03 -19.55 1.07
C ILE A 64 7.21 -20.53 1.21
N GLY A 65 7.78 -20.66 2.41
CA GLY A 65 8.81 -21.64 2.69
C GLY A 65 10.23 -21.11 2.80
N TYR A 66 10.40 -19.82 2.99
CA TYR A 66 11.74 -19.26 3.20
C TYR A 66 12.26 -19.58 4.59
N GLY A 67 13.58 -19.82 4.71
CA GLY A 67 14.24 -19.99 5.99
C GLY A 67 14.43 -18.65 6.73
N ASP A 68 14.74 -18.71 8.02
CA ASP A 68 14.80 -17.52 8.88
C ASP A 68 15.71 -16.42 8.36
N GLN A 69 16.89 -16.74 7.87
CA GLN A 69 17.80 -15.73 7.33
C GLN A 69 17.23 -15.05 6.09
N SER A 70 16.60 -15.82 5.22
CA SER A 70 15.98 -15.27 4.01
C SER A 70 14.78 -14.41 4.34
N ILE A 71 14.02 -14.76 5.38
CA ILE A 71 12.88 -13.98 5.84
C ILE A 71 13.34 -12.62 6.32
N ASN A 72 14.37 -12.58 7.17
CA ASN A 72 14.90 -11.31 7.69
C ASN A 72 15.39 -10.40 6.57
N LYS A 73 16.07 -10.97 5.59
CA LYS A 73 16.55 -10.24 4.42
C LYS A 73 15.39 -9.65 3.61
N LYS A 74 14.37 -10.45 3.35
CA LYS A 74 13.19 -10.02 2.59
C LYS A 74 12.40 -8.96 3.36
N MET A 75 12.24 -9.13 4.67
CA MET A 75 11.55 -8.14 5.49
C MET A 75 12.28 -6.79 5.43
N LYS A 76 13.60 -6.80 5.50
CA LYS A 76 14.39 -5.56 5.38
C LYS A 76 14.18 -4.89 4.03
N VAL A 77 14.17 -5.66 2.96
CA VAL A 77 13.93 -5.13 1.60
C VAL A 77 12.54 -4.49 1.53
N TYR A 78 11.51 -5.18 2.03
CA TYR A 78 10.14 -4.67 1.96
C TYR A 78 9.91 -3.46 2.87
N LEU A 79 10.55 -3.43 4.04
CA LEU A 79 10.49 -2.26 4.92
C LEU A 79 11.13 -1.04 4.26
N ASN A 80 12.29 -1.23 3.64
CA ASN A 80 12.95 -0.16 2.91
C ASN A 80 12.12 0.33 1.73
N LEU A 81 11.51 -0.60 1.01
CA LEU A 81 10.61 -0.27 -0.09
C LEU A 81 9.43 0.55 0.41
N PHE A 82 8.82 0.13 1.52
CA PHE A 82 7.68 0.84 2.08
C PHE A 82 8.05 2.25 2.50
N HIS A 83 9.19 2.42 3.15
CA HIS A 83 9.65 3.75 3.56
C HIS A 83 9.90 4.66 2.35
N ALA A 84 10.43 4.11 1.26
CA ALA A 84 10.62 4.85 0.01
C ALA A 84 9.27 5.27 -0.59
N ILE A 85 8.30 4.36 -0.59
CA ILE A 85 6.95 4.65 -1.08
C ILE A 85 6.30 5.75 -0.24
N VAL A 86 6.37 5.65 1.08
CA VAL A 86 5.81 6.64 1.99
C VAL A 86 6.39 8.03 1.72
N SER A 87 7.71 8.12 1.54
CA SER A 87 8.39 9.38 1.24
C SER A 87 7.88 10.02 -0.04
N GLU A 88 7.69 9.23 -1.09
CA GLU A 88 7.22 9.74 -2.38
C GLU A 88 5.74 10.10 -2.34
N ILE A 89 4.92 9.27 -1.70
CA ILE A 89 3.47 9.51 -1.60
C ILE A 89 3.17 10.73 -0.72
N HIS A 90 4.06 11.07 0.21
CA HIS A 90 3.90 12.26 1.06
C HIS A 90 3.68 13.53 0.21
N PHE A 91 4.36 13.65 -0.91
CA PHE A 91 4.29 14.82 -1.79
C PHE A 91 3.33 14.65 -2.96
N TRP A 92 2.52 13.61 -2.96
CA TRP A 92 1.66 13.24 -4.08
C TRP A 92 0.80 14.39 -4.59
N ASP A 93 0.18 15.15 -3.67
CA ASP A 93 -0.75 16.21 -4.05
C ASP A 93 -0.07 17.40 -4.74
N GLU A 94 1.25 17.50 -4.63
CA GLU A 94 2.03 18.57 -5.24
C GLU A 94 2.53 18.20 -6.64
N LEU A 95 2.28 16.97 -7.08
CA LEU A 95 2.77 16.46 -8.35
C LEU A 95 1.71 16.59 -9.45
N ASP A 96 2.17 16.86 -10.67
CA ASP A 96 1.27 16.76 -11.83
C ASP A 96 1.14 15.29 -12.26
N LYS A 97 0.26 15.03 -13.22
CA LYS A 97 -0.02 13.67 -13.66
C LYS A 97 1.22 12.95 -14.19
N ASN A 98 2.07 13.67 -14.92
CA ASN A 98 3.29 13.10 -15.47
C ASN A 98 4.28 12.69 -14.35
N GLU A 99 4.43 13.53 -13.35
CA GLU A 99 5.28 13.24 -12.20
C GLU A 99 4.73 12.06 -11.39
N LYS A 100 3.41 12.01 -11.20
CA LYS A 100 2.75 10.88 -10.53
C LYS A 100 3.00 9.57 -11.28
N SER A 101 2.91 9.60 -12.60
CA SER A 101 3.19 8.42 -13.43
C SER A 101 4.63 7.94 -13.24
N LYS A 102 5.58 8.86 -13.19
CA LYS A 102 6.98 8.53 -12.98
C LYS A 102 7.21 7.89 -11.60
N LYS A 103 6.56 8.42 -10.56
CA LYS A 103 6.68 7.87 -9.21
C LYS A 103 6.13 6.44 -9.17
N LEU A 104 4.94 6.21 -9.70
CA LEU A 104 4.38 4.87 -9.73
C LEU A 104 5.22 3.91 -10.56
N SER A 105 5.75 4.37 -11.68
CA SER A 105 6.61 3.55 -12.53
C SER A 105 7.89 3.12 -11.82
N SER A 106 8.39 3.95 -10.91
CA SER A 106 9.59 3.59 -10.16
C SER A 106 9.35 2.44 -9.19
N PHE A 107 8.11 2.22 -8.77
CA PHE A 107 7.73 1.14 -7.86
C PHE A 107 7.13 -0.06 -8.58
N LEU A 108 6.44 0.18 -9.69
CA LEU A 108 5.72 -0.84 -10.45
C LEU A 108 6.29 -0.89 -11.88
N ASP A 109 7.48 -1.46 -12.00
CA ASP A 109 8.15 -1.61 -13.29
C ASP A 109 7.29 -2.41 -14.26
N ASP A 110 7.38 -2.05 -15.53
CA ASP A 110 6.71 -2.75 -16.63
C ASP A 110 5.18 -2.72 -16.59
N PHE A 111 4.59 -1.88 -15.74
CA PHE A 111 3.14 -1.71 -15.75
C PHE A 111 2.76 -0.81 -16.92
N LYS A 112 2.05 -1.38 -17.91
CA LYS A 112 1.80 -0.69 -19.18
C LYS A 112 0.79 0.44 -19.10
N GLU A 113 -0.15 0.36 -18.16
CA GLU A 113 -1.24 1.33 -18.05
C GLU A 113 -1.09 2.17 -16.79
N ILE A 114 0.09 2.75 -16.63
CA ILE A 114 0.41 3.51 -15.42
C ILE A 114 -0.52 4.71 -15.21
N ASP A 115 -0.99 5.34 -16.31
CA ASP A 115 -1.90 6.48 -16.20
C ASP A 115 -3.24 6.09 -15.58
N ILE A 116 -3.70 4.87 -15.83
CA ILE A 116 -4.91 4.36 -15.21
C ILE A 116 -4.69 4.24 -13.70
N LEU A 117 -3.49 3.81 -13.29
CA LEU A 117 -3.17 3.71 -11.87
C LEU A 117 -3.06 5.08 -11.20
N VAL A 118 -2.56 6.10 -11.90
CA VAL A 118 -2.55 7.46 -11.36
C VAL A 118 -3.98 7.88 -11.03
N ASP A 119 -4.89 7.71 -11.97
CA ASP A 119 -6.30 8.07 -11.77
C ASP A 119 -6.92 7.24 -10.64
N TYR A 120 -6.58 5.96 -10.57
CA TYR A 120 -7.04 5.07 -9.51
C TYR A 120 -6.60 5.57 -8.13
N PHE A 121 -5.33 5.93 -7.97
CA PHE A 121 -4.83 6.36 -6.66
C PHE A 121 -5.28 7.77 -6.30
N ASP A 122 -5.46 8.66 -7.28
CA ASP A 122 -6.10 9.96 -7.02
C ASP A 122 -7.50 9.76 -6.47
N ASP A 123 -8.27 8.86 -7.07
CA ASP A 123 -9.62 8.53 -6.62
C ASP A 123 -9.61 7.87 -5.25
N PHE A 124 -8.68 6.95 -5.03
CA PHE A 124 -8.51 6.29 -3.74
C PHE A 124 -8.24 7.29 -2.63
N GLU A 125 -7.32 8.23 -2.88
CA GLU A 125 -7.00 9.28 -1.91
C GLU A 125 -8.24 10.11 -1.56
N GLN A 126 -9.02 10.49 -2.56
CA GLN A 126 -10.24 11.26 -2.33
C GLN A 126 -11.27 10.46 -1.52
N LYS A 127 -11.39 9.18 -1.79
CA LYS A 127 -12.27 8.30 -1.00
C LYS A 127 -11.84 8.22 0.45
N LEU A 128 -10.54 8.12 0.71
CA LEU A 128 -10.02 8.14 2.07
C LEU A 128 -10.35 9.46 2.79
N ARG A 129 -10.22 10.59 2.09
CA ARG A 129 -10.50 11.91 2.68
C ARG A 129 -11.96 12.07 3.08
N LYS A 130 -12.86 11.36 2.43
CA LYS A 130 -14.31 11.42 2.74
C LYS A 130 -14.71 10.56 3.93
N LYS A 131 -13.80 9.71 4.43
CA LYS A 131 -14.07 8.76 5.51
C LYS A 131 -13.19 9.06 6.70
N THR A 132 -13.69 8.78 7.91
CA THR A 132 -12.86 8.86 9.10
C THR A 132 -12.09 7.57 9.30
N LEU A 133 -11.02 7.64 10.09
CA LEU A 133 -10.29 6.42 10.46
C LEU A 133 -11.21 5.40 11.13
N ASN A 134 -12.13 5.89 12.00
CA ASN A 134 -13.07 5.02 12.69
C ASN A 134 -13.97 4.22 11.74
N PHE A 135 -14.28 4.78 10.57
CA PHE A 135 -15.07 4.04 9.57
C PHE A 135 -14.37 2.72 9.19
N PHE A 136 -13.05 2.78 8.96
CA PHE A 136 -12.28 1.60 8.58
C PHE A 136 -12.07 0.66 9.77
N LEU A 137 -11.83 1.20 10.95
CA LEU A 137 -11.65 0.39 12.15
C LEU A 137 -12.90 -0.39 12.52
N LYS A 138 -14.08 0.19 12.35
CA LYS A 138 -15.33 -0.51 12.59
C LYS A 138 -15.49 -1.71 11.67
N GLY A 139 -15.08 -1.58 10.41
CA GLY A 139 -15.14 -2.69 9.46
C GLY A 139 -14.22 -3.84 9.83
N VAL A 140 -13.13 -3.56 10.55
CA VAL A 140 -12.15 -4.57 10.97
C VAL A 140 -12.55 -5.19 12.31
N ILE A 141 -13.08 -4.40 13.24
CA ILE A 141 -13.38 -4.83 14.60
C ILE A 141 -14.78 -5.45 14.73
N SER A 142 -15.73 -4.95 13.95
CA SER A 142 -17.10 -5.48 13.99
C SER A 142 -17.17 -6.77 13.20
N PRO A 143 -17.62 -7.86 13.83
CA PRO A 143 -17.79 -9.13 13.13
C PRO A 143 -18.88 -9.06 12.06
#